data_aee38db8ec037932e85cde3554d76333
#
_entry.id   aee38db8ec037932e85cde3554d76333
#
_cell.length_a   1.000
_cell.length_b   1.000
_cell.length_c   1.000
_cell.angle_alpha   90.00
_cell.angle_beta   90.00
_cell.angle_gamma   90.00
#
_symmetry.space_group_name_H-M   'P 1'
#
loop_
_entity.id
_entity.type
_entity.pdbx_description
1 polymer ?
#
loop_
_entity_poly.entity_id
_entity_poly.type
_entity_poly.pdbx_seq_one_letter_code
_entity_poly.pdbx_strand_id
1 'polypeptide(L)'
;LEIPCGDAEADEGAVRSLAGRGSCVVVGLCADHVLSGQPGLNRIFIHCGMEQRVERLMRERGLSPAEAAREALRQDRERARLYGLHTGAKWGEVGRYDLTVDSGPLGVSGTVELLSQFIALKTMRRRSKEAAHAGTTD
;
A
#
# COMPACT_ATOMS: atom_id res chain seq x y z
N LEU A 1 0.99 10.15 -7.94
CA LEU A 1 2.30 10.32 -8.59
C LEU A 1 2.98 8.97 -8.61
N GLU A 2 3.10 8.34 -9.78
CA GLU A 2 3.97 7.17 -9.94
C GLU A 2 5.41 7.68 -10.12
N ILE A 3 6.25 7.39 -9.13
CA ILE A 3 7.69 7.62 -9.24
C ILE A 3 8.32 6.30 -9.71
N PRO A 4 9.06 6.27 -10.83
CA PRO A 4 9.75 5.06 -11.25
C PRO A 4 10.78 4.65 -10.19
N CYS A 5 10.81 3.38 -9.87
CA CYS A 5 11.74 2.80 -8.88
C CYS A 5 13.17 2.82 -9.46
N GLY A 6 13.93 3.87 -9.19
CA GLY A 6 15.27 4.08 -9.76
C GLY A 6 16.41 4.16 -8.76
N ASP A 7 16.31 4.97 -7.72
CA ASP A 7 17.35 5.11 -6.70
C ASP A 7 16.70 5.18 -5.31
N ALA A 8 16.90 4.15 -4.50
CA ALA A 8 16.19 3.97 -3.23
C ALA A 8 16.34 5.15 -2.26
N GLU A 9 17.53 5.73 -2.13
CA GLU A 9 17.77 6.84 -1.19
C GLU A 9 17.09 8.15 -1.65
N ALA A 10 17.08 8.41 -2.96
CA ALA A 10 16.40 9.57 -3.52
C ALA A 10 14.88 9.46 -3.35
N ASP A 11 14.34 8.26 -3.49
CA ASP A 11 12.92 7.97 -3.35
C ASP A 11 12.44 8.10 -1.90
N GLU A 12 13.24 7.68 -0.91
CA GLU A 12 12.90 7.84 0.52
C GLU A 12 12.78 9.32 0.93
N GLY A 13 13.71 10.15 0.51
CA GLY A 13 13.69 11.58 0.75
C GLY A 13 12.45 12.24 0.15
N ALA A 14 12.08 11.87 -1.07
CA ALA A 14 10.88 12.36 -1.74
C ALA A 14 9.60 11.92 -1.01
N VAL A 15 9.50 10.67 -0.58
CA VAL A 15 8.35 10.15 0.18
C VAL A 15 8.17 10.90 1.50
N ARG A 16 9.25 11.10 2.25
CA ARG A 16 9.22 11.86 3.53
C ARG A 16 8.82 13.32 3.30
N SER A 17 9.37 13.96 2.27
CA SER A 17 9.05 15.34 1.91
C SER A 17 7.56 15.51 1.55
N LEU A 18 7.01 14.61 0.76
CA LEU A 18 5.59 14.64 0.39
C LEU A 18 4.69 14.42 1.60
N ALA A 19 5.00 13.45 2.45
CA ALA A 19 4.24 13.17 3.66
C ALA A 19 4.27 14.35 4.66
N GLY A 20 5.35 15.13 4.69
CA GLY A 20 5.49 16.31 5.53
C GLY A 20 4.65 17.52 5.08
N ARG A 21 4.16 17.51 3.83
CA ARG A 21 3.34 18.62 3.30
C ARG A 21 1.86 18.52 3.66
N GLY A 22 1.39 17.38 4.13
CA GLY A 22 -0.02 17.15 4.47
C GLY A 22 -0.50 15.76 4.10
N SER A 23 -1.82 15.59 4.07
CA SER A 23 -2.43 14.31 3.71
C SER A 23 -2.10 13.92 2.27
N CYS A 24 -1.60 12.70 2.10
CA CYS A 24 -1.25 12.16 0.79
C CYS A 24 -1.50 10.65 0.73
N VAL A 25 -1.58 10.13 -0.49
CA VAL A 25 -1.58 8.69 -0.78
C VAL A 25 -0.30 8.38 -1.54
N VAL A 26 0.49 7.45 -1.02
CA VAL A 26 1.72 6.99 -1.65
C VAL A 26 1.54 5.53 -2.07
N VAL A 27 1.82 5.24 -3.33
CA VAL A 27 1.69 3.89 -3.89
C VAL A 27 3.08 3.31 -4.18
N GLY A 28 3.39 2.20 -3.55
CA GLY A 28 4.68 1.51 -3.70
C GLY A 28 5.82 2.19 -2.94
N LEU A 29 7.04 2.11 -3.48
CA LEU A 29 8.25 2.76 -2.97
C LEU A 29 8.63 2.38 -1.53
N CYS A 30 8.18 1.21 -1.04
CA CYS A 30 8.38 0.82 0.36
C CYS A 30 7.90 1.89 1.37
N ALA A 31 6.90 2.69 0.98
CA ALA A 31 6.44 3.83 1.76
C ALA A 31 5.91 3.43 3.15
N ASP A 32 5.37 2.24 3.28
CA ASP A 32 4.97 1.64 4.55
C ASP A 32 6.15 1.49 5.53
N HIS A 33 7.33 1.22 5.01
CA HIS A 33 8.59 1.14 5.77
C HIS A 33 9.18 2.53 6.01
N VAL A 34 9.32 3.33 4.95
CA VAL A 34 9.90 4.68 5.00
C VAL A 34 9.15 5.59 5.98
N LEU A 35 7.82 5.50 6.01
CA LEU A 35 6.96 6.31 6.88
C LEU A 35 6.62 5.61 8.21
N SER A 36 7.26 4.49 8.53
CA SER A 36 7.04 3.77 9.78
C SER A 36 7.18 4.69 10.98
N GLY A 37 6.23 4.61 11.92
CA GLY A 37 6.19 5.46 13.12
C GLY A 37 5.56 6.84 12.91
N GLN A 38 5.20 7.23 11.70
CA GLN A 38 4.51 8.50 11.46
C GLN A 38 3.08 8.46 12.03
N PRO A 39 2.66 9.48 12.81
CA PRO A 39 1.30 9.59 13.29
C PRO A 39 0.30 9.66 12.13
N GLY A 40 -0.78 8.90 12.21
CA GLY A 40 -1.82 8.89 11.19
C GLY A 40 -1.52 8.05 9.95
N LEU A 41 -0.39 7.36 9.91
CA LEU A 41 -0.06 6.44 8.83
C LEU A 41 -1.09 5.30 8.75
N ASN A 42 -1.58 5.03 7.55
CA ASN A 42 -2.40 3.86 7.22
C ASN A 42 -1.62 3.00 6.23
N ARG A 43 -1.17 1.83 6.66
CA ARG A 43 -0.46 0.86 5.83
C ARG A 43 -1.44 -0.14 5.27
N ILE A 44 -1.62 -0.13 3.97
CA ILE A 44 -2.64 -0.93 3.29
C ILE A 44 -1.98 -1.79 2.22
N PHE A 45 -2.28 -3.07 2.23
CA PHE A 45 -1.87 -4.01 1.20
C PHE A 45 -3.08 -4.47 0.40
N ILE A 46 -3.07 -4.16 -0.90
CA ILE A 46 -4.13 -4.56 -1.83
C ILE A 46 -3.59 -5.68 -2.70
N HIS A 47 -4.28 -6.79 -2.72
CA HIS A 47 -3.99 -7.91 -3.60
C HIS A 47 -5.20 -8.31 -4.44
N CYS A 48 -5.00 -9.20 -5.39
CA CYS A 48 -6.06 -9.74 -6.23
C CYS A 48 -5.65 -11.13 -6.71
N GLY A 49 -6.63 -12.01 -6.89
CA GLY A 49 -6.42 -13.34 -7.41
C GLY A 49 -5.74 -13.35 -8.79
N MET A 50 -5.02 -14.43 -9.10
CA MET A 50 -4.26 -14.54 -10.36
C MET A 50 -5.16 -14.45 -11.58
N GLU A 51 -6.34 -15.06 -11.54
CA GLU A 51 -7.29 -15.06 -12.65
C GLU A 51 -7.69 -13.63 -13.07
N GLN A 52 -8.15 -12.82 -12.13
CA GLN A 52 -8.54 -11.42 -12.40
C GLN A 52 -7.36 -10.55 -12.82
N ARG A 53 -6.16 -10.83 -12.31
CA ARG A 53 -4.93 -10.13 -12.71
C ARG A 53 -4.55 -10.47 -14.15
N VAL A 54 -4.68 -11.73 -14.56
CA VAL A 54 -4.45 -12.18 -15.93
C VAL A 54 -5.45 -11.52 -16.88
N GLU A 55 -6.74 -11.56 -16.56
CA GLU A 55 -7.78 -10.91 -17.36
C GLU A 55 -7.52 -9.41 -17.56
N ARG A 56 -7.12 -8.73 -16.51
CA ARG A 56 -6.77 -7.31 -16.57
C ARG A 56 -5.58 -7.06 -17.49
N LEU A 57 -4.49 -7.81 -17.36
CA LEU A 57 -3.31 -7.67 -18.20
C LEU A 57 -3.58 -7.97 -19.67
N MET A 58 -4.43 -8.98 -19.96
CA MET A 58 -4.90 -9.26 -21.31
C MET A 58 -5.63 -8.05 -21.90
N ARG A 59 -6.57 -7.48 -21.15
CA ARG A 59 -7.37 -6.34 -21.59
C ARG A 59 -6.56 -5.06 -21.78
N GLU A 60 -5.64 -4.77 -20.83
CA GLU A 60 -4.90 -3.50 -20.81
C GLU A 60 -3.68 -3.50 -21.74
N ARG A 61 -3.07 -4.66 -21.94
CA ARG A 61 -1.81 -4.78 -22.71
C ARG A 61 -1.92 -5.65 -23.96
N GLY A 62 -3.09 -6.24 -24.22
CA GLY A 62 -3.27 -7.13 -25.38
C GLY A 62 -2.46 -8.43 -25.32
N LEU A 63 -2.09 -8.89 -24.12
CA LEU A 63 -1.31 -10.10 -23.94
C LEU A 63 -2.18 -11.35 -24.07
N SER A 64 -1.59 -12.47 -24.52
CA SER A 64 -2.21 -13.78 -24.41
C SER A 64 -2.33 -14.21 -22.93
N PRO A 65 -3.20 -15.17 -22.59
CA PRO A 65 -3.34 -15.67 -21.22
C PRO A 65 -2.01 -16.14 -20.59
N ALA A 66 -1.20 -16.84 -21.37
CA ALA A 66 0.10 -17.35 -20.91
C ALA A 66 1.11 -16.22 -20.68
N GLU A 67 1.14 -15.22 -21.54
CA GLU A 67 1.99 -14.02 -21.38
C GLU A 67 1.56 -13.20 -20.18
N ALA A 68 0.26 -12.98 -20.01
CA ALA A 68 -0.29 -12.26 -18.87
C ALA A 68 0.03 -12.94 -17.52
N ALA A 69 -0.08 -14.26 -17.46
CA ALA A 69 0.28 -15.02 -16.26
C ALA A 69 1.77 -14.90 -15.93
N ARG A 70 2.64 -15.04 -16.95
CA ARG A 70 4.10 -14.86 -16.75
C ARG A 70 4.43 -13.44 -16.29
N GLU A 71 3.79 -12.43 -16.87
CA GLU A 71 4.00 -11.03 -16.51
C GLU A 71 3.54 -10.74 -15.08
N ALA A 72 2.38 -11.25 -14.66
CA ALA A 72 1.90 -11.12 -13.30
C ALA A 72 2.89 -11.71 -12.28
N LEU A 73 3.39 -12.91 -12.53
CA LEU A 73 4.40 -13.55 -11.66
C LEU A 73 5.74 -12.82 -11.68
N ARG A 74 6.15 -12.28 -12.82
CA ARG A 74 7.38 -11.47 -12.93
C ARG A 74 7.29 -10.22 -12.08
N GLN A 75 6.17 -9.50 -12.15
CA GLN A 75 5.92 -8.30 -11.35
C GLN A 75 5.93 -8.60 -9.85
N ASP A 76 5.33 -9.69 -9.41
CA ASP A 76 5.32 -10.08 -8.00
C ASP A 76 6.72 -10.40 -7.49
N ARG A 77 7.50 -11.15 -8.26
CA ARG A 77 8.90 -11.45 -7.91
C ARG A 77 9.74 -10.20 -7.80
N GLU A 78 9.58 -9.27 -8.74
CA GLU A 78 10.33 -8.01 -8.73
C GLU A 78 9.96 -7.14 -7.53
N ARG A 79 8.65 -7.00 -7.22
CA ARG A 79 8.19 -6.28 -6.02
C ARG A 79 8.70 -6.92 -4.73
N ALA A 80 8.62 -8.24 -4.61
CA ALA A 80 9.12 -8.97 -3.45
C ALA A 80 10.64 -8.80 -3.27
N ARG A 81 11.39 -8.85 -4.38
CA ARG A 81 12.86 -8.65 -4.39
C ARG A 81 13.21 -7.25 -3.92
N LEU A 82 12.63 -6.22 -4.53
CA LEU A 82 12.91 -4.82 -4.18
C LEU A 82 12.51 -4.51 -2.73
N TYR A 83 11.32 -4.96 -2.31
CA TYR A 83 10.87 -4.77 -0.94
C TYR A 83 11.81 -5.43 0.07
N GLY A 84 12.24 -6.67 -0.18
CA GLY A 84 13.20 -7.37 0.66
C GLY A 84 14.56 -6.68 0.75
N LEU A 85 15.06 -6.15 -0.38
CA LEU A 85 16.33 -5.41 -0.41
C LEU A 85 16.28 -4.12 0.43
N HIS A 86 15.19 -3.37 0.34
CA HIS A 86 15.09 -2.07 1.02
C HIS A 86 14.62 -2.18 2.48
N THR A 87 13.87 -3.19 2.82
CA THR A 87 13.25 -3.29 4.16
C THR A 87 13.80 -4.43 5.01
N GLY A 88 14.49 -5.39 4.40
CA GLY A 88 14.88 -6.64 5.05
C GLY A 88 13.70 -7.57 5.40
N ALA A 89 12.50 -7.27 4.92
CA ALA A 89 11.28 -7.97 5.30
C ALA A 89 10.61 -8.63 4.09
N LYS A 90 9.66 -9.53 4.38
CA LYS A 90 8.89 -10.21 3.34
C LYS A 90 7.77 -9.30 2.82
N TRP A 91 7.71 -9.13 1.51
CA TRP A 91 6.62 -8.40 0.86
C TRP A 91 5.28 -9.11 1.06
N GLY A 92 4.23 -8.34 1.40
CA GLY A 92 2.90 -8.88 1.66
C GLY A 92 2.74 -9.61 2.99
N GLU A 93 3.67 -9.47 3.92
CA GLU A 93 3.55 -10.03 5.27
C GLU A 93 2.44 -9.31 6.05
N VAL A 94 1.37 -10.03 6.38
CA VAL A 94 0.12 -9.46 6.93
C VAL A 94 0.34 -8.59 8.18
N GLY A 95 1.23 -8.99 9.07
CA GLY A 95 1.53 -8.26 10.30
C GLY A 95 2.15 -6.87 10.11
N ARG A 96 2.57 -6.54 8.89
CA ARG A 96 3.17 -5.23 8.56
C ARG A 96 2.15 -4.19 8.13
N TYR A 97 0.93 -4.60 7.84
CA TYR A 97 -0.14 -3.73 7.32
C TYR A 97 -1.27 -3.56 8.33
N ASP A 98 -1.89 -2.41 8.31
CA ASP A 98 -3.07 -2.13 9.12
C ASP A 98 -4.33 -2.74 8.51
N LEU A 99 -4.35 -2.90 7.19
CA LEU A 99 -5.39 -3.56 6.42
C LEU A 99 -4.79 -4.29 5.23
N THR A 100 -5.22 -5.52 5.03
CA THR A 100 -4.94 -6.32 3.84
C THR A 100 -6.26 -6.67 3.18
N VAL A 101 -6.42 -6.38 1.88
CA VAL A 101 -7.70 -6.55 1.20
C VAL A 101 -7.52 -7.21 -0.16
N ASP A 102 -8.40 -8.19 -0.45
CA ASP A 102 -8.57 -8.72 -1.81
C ASP A 102 -9.55 -7.82 -2.58
N SER A 103 -9.03 -7.14 -3.60
CA SER A 103 -9.84 -6.26 -4.45
C SER A 103 -10.67 -7.00 -5.50
N GLY A 104 -10.41 -8.28 -5.71
CA GLY A 104 -11.11 -9.09 -6.72
C GLY A 104 -12.63 -9.12 -6.52
N PRO A 105 -13.13 -9.56 -5.34
CA PRO A 105 -14.57 -9.61 -5.08
C PRO A 105 -15.27 -8.24 -5.03
N LEU A 106 -14.54 -7.20 -4.66
CA LEU A 106 -15.09 -5.86 -4.46
C LEU A 106 -15.01 -4.96 -5.71
N GLY A 107 -14.12 -5.27 -6.62
CA GLY A 107 -13.74 -4.36 -7.69
C GLY A 107 -13.10 -3.07 -7.17
N VAL A 108 -12.81 -2.13 -8.08
CA VAL A 108 -12.16 -0.86 -7.70
C VAL A 108 -13.06 -0.03 -6.79
N SER A 109 -14.32 0.19 -7.17
CA SER A 109 -15.26 1.03 -6.40
C SER A 109 -15.50 0.52 -4.99
N GLY A 110 -15.77 -0.78 -4.83
CA GLY A 110 -16.00 -1.38 -3.52
C GLY A 110 -14.73 -1.37 -2.64
N THR A 111 -13.56 -1.55 -3.25
CA THR A 111 -12.29 -1.42 -2.54
C THR A 111 -12.08 0.00 -2.04
N VAL A 112 -12.29 1.02 -2.86
CA VAL A 112 -12.18 2.43 -2.47
C VAL A 112 -13.12 2.76 -1.31
N GLU A 113 -14.36 2.30 -1.37
CA GLU A 113 -15.33 2.50 -0.29
C GLU A 113 -14.85 1.87 1.02
N LEU A 114 -14.40 0.61 0.99
CA LEU A 114 -13.87 -0.08 2.16
C LEU A 114 -12.66 0.66 2.76
N LEU A 115 -11.72 1.08 1.92
CA LEU A 115 -10.55 1.82 2.38
C LEU A 115 -10.93 3.15 3.03
N SER A 116 -11.88 3.88 2.44
CA SER A 116 -12.37 5.15 2.98
C SER A 116 -13.02 4.98 4.36
N GLN A 117 -13.84 3.96 4.52
CA GLN A 117 -14.45 3.61 5.81
C GLN A 117 -13.40 3.20 6.86
N PHE A 118 -12.44 2.36 6.48
CA PHE A 118 -11.35 1.94 7.36
C PHE A 118 -10.54 3.14 7.87
N ILE A 119 -10.13 4.04 6.98
CA ILE A 119 -9.35 5.24 7.32
C ILE A 119 -10.14 6.15 8.26
N ALA A 120 -11.44 6.35 8.00
CA ALA A 120 -12.32 7.16 8.85
C ALA A 120 -12.42 6.57 10.26
N LEU A 121 -12.68 5.27 10.38
CA LEU A 121 -12.76 4.59 11.66
C LEU A 121 -11.45 4.64 12.45
N LYS A 122 -10.32 4.38 11.80
CA LYS A 122 -9.00 4.45 12.44
C LYS A 122 -8.68 5.87 12.94
N THR A 123 -9.01 6.88 12.14
CA THR A 123 -8.82 8.29 12.51
C THR A 123 -9.66 8.68 13.72
N MET A 124 -10.94 8.28 13.76
CA MET A 124 -11.83 8.51 14.92
C MET A 124 -11.27 7.87 16.19
N ARG A 125 -10.85 6.61 16.10
CA ARG A 125 -10.27 5.88 17.24
C ARG A 125 -8.99 6.54 17.78
N ARG A 126 -8.13 7.03 16.89
CA ARG A 126 -6.92 7.76 17.28
C ARG A 126 -7.28 9.03 18.05
N ARG A 127 -8.16 9.88 17.50
CA ARG A 127 -8.60 11.13 18.14
C ARG A 127 -9.23 10.88 19.51
N SER A 128 -10.03 9.84 19.66
CA SER A 128 -10.63 9.48 20.95
C SER A 128 -9.58 9.09 22.00
N LYS A 129 -8.52 8.39 21.60
CA LYS A 129 -7.41 8.04 22.50
C LYS A 129 -6.58 9.26 22.90
N GLU A 130 -6.30 10.14 21.96
CA GLU A 130 -5.57 11.41 22.23
C GLU A 130 -6.36 12.30 23.20
N ALA A 131 -7.67 12.43 23.01
CA ALA A 131 -8.55 13.19 23.92
C ALA A 131 -8.61 12.59 25.33
N ALA A 132 -8.67 11.26 25.45
CA ALA A 132 -8.67 10.58 26.74
C ALA A 132 -7.34 10.77 27.51
N HIS A 133 -6.21 10.79 26.82
CA HIS A 133 -4.89 11.03 27.44
C HIS A 133 -4.73 12.49 27.88
N ALA A 134 -5.24 13.45 27.11
CA ALA A 134 -5.17 14.87 27.45
C ALA A 134 -6.01 15.22 28.68
N GLY A 135 -7.08 14.47 28.97
CA GLY A 135 -7.95 14.67 30.14
C GLY A 135 -7.46 14.04 31.44
N THR A 136 -6.33 13.32 31.43
CA THR A 136 -5.79 12.61 32.62
C THR A 136 -4.59 13.33 33.26
N THR A 137 -4.26 14.54 32.80
CA THR A 137 -3.16 15.35 33.32
C THR A 137 -3.73 16.52 34.19
N ASP A 138 -4.37 16.18 35.32
CA ASP A 138 -4.63 17.08 36.45
C ASP A 138 -4.29 16.37 37.75
#